data_4c56a2c1f653de68ff4ab0e87201a348
#
_entry.id   4c56a2c1f653de68ff4ab0e87201a348
#
_cell.length_a   1.000
_cell.length_b   1.000
_cell.length_c   1.000
_cell.angle_alpha   90.00
_cell.angle_beta   90.00
_cell.angle_gamma   90.00
#
_symmetry.space_group_name_H-M   'P 1'
#
loop_
_entity.id
_entity.type
_entity.pdbx_description
1 polymer ?
#
loop_
_entity_poly.entity_id
_entity_poly.type
_entity_poly.pdbx_seq_one_letter_code
_entity_poly.pdbx_strand_id
1 'polypeptide(L)'
;MSERGFQIVAVNLRLQYLELDVVARRDDLVVVVEVRSRSASAWTTSFGSLNGKKRYRVRLAGQRLWQRRYKNDPSVNRLRFDAASVVFGASGPVIEYVEAAF
;
A
#
# COMPACT_ATOMS: atom_id res chain seq x y z
N MET A 1 2.59 -1.46 -10.65
CA MET A 1 2.82 -0.05 -10.26
C MET A 1 3.55 0.71 -11.36
N SER A 2 4.71 0.21 -11.79
CA SER A 2 5.49 0.87 -12.83
C SER A 2 4.73 1.02 -14.15
N GLU A 3 3.84 0.12 -14.48
CA GLU A 3 3.04 0.15 -15.72
C GLU A 3 2.11 1.36 -15.81
N ARG A 4 1.80 2.01 -14.67
CA ARG A 4 0.94 3.19 -14.61
C ARG A 4 1.72 4.47 -14.38
N GLY A 5 3.03 4.44 -14.63
CA GLY A 5 3.88 5.59 -14.43
C GLY A 5 4.33 5.78 -12.98
N PHE A 6 4.04 4.83 -12.10
CA PHE A 6 4.51 4.88 -10.72
C PHE A 6 5.95 4.39 -10.62
N GLN A 7 6.74 5.10 -9.85
CA GLN A 7 8.09 4.69 -9.50
C GLN A 7 8.07 4.11 -8.10
N ILE A 8 8.67 2.93 -7.93
CA ILE A 8 8.80 2.32 -6.61
C ILE A 8 9.86 3.09 -5.81
N VAL A 9 9.44 3.64 -4.70
CA VAL A 9 10.32 4.40 -3.80
C VAL A 9 10.97 3.49 -2.77
N ALA A 10 10.17 2.58 -2.19
CA ALA A 10 10.66 1.67 -1.17
C ALA A 10 9.79 0.41 -1.12
N VAL A 11 10.38 -0.68 -0.68
CA VAL A 11 9.70 -1.96 -0.44
C VAL A 11 10.08 -2.39 0.96
N ASN A 12 9.11 -2.86 1.73
CA ASN A 12 9.29 -3.28 3.13
C ASN A 12 9.98 -2.20 3.96
N LEU A 13 9.48 -0.98 3.85
CA LEU A 13 10.05 0.16 4.56
C LEU A 13 9.70 0.10 6.04
N ARG A 14 10.72 0.10 6.89
CA ARG A 14 10.53 0.11 8.34
C ARG A 14 10.58 1.53 8.90
N LEU A 15 9.61 1.82 9.77
CA LEU A 15 9.51 3.08 10.49
C LEU A 15 9.35 2.73 11.97
N GLN A 16 10.45 2.51 12.65
CA GLN A 16 10.50 1.95 14.01
C GLN A 16 9.92 0.53 14.01
N TYR A 17 8.82 0.27 14.75
CA TYR A 17 8.16 -1.03 14.76
C TYR A 17 7.07 -1.19 13.70
N LEU A 18 6.85 -0.15 12.91
CA LEU A 18 5.86 -0.16 11.83
C LEU A 18 6.53 -0.49 10.50
N GLU A 19 5.78 -1.08 9.59
CA GLU A 19 6.28 -1.44 8.26
C GLU A 19 5.26 -1.10 7.20
N LEU A 20 5.75 -0.57 6.06
CA LEU A 20 4.97 -0.32 4.86
C LEU A 20 5.44 -1.28 3.77
N ASP A 21 4.53 -2.03 3.15
CA ASP A 21 4.88 -3.04 2.17
C ASP A 21 5.49 -2.43 0.91
N VAL A 22 4.82 -1.46 0.31
CA VAL A 22 5.29 -0.78 -0.89
C VAL A 22 4.97 0.70 -0.79
N VAL A 23 5.94 1.52 -1.16
CA VAL A 23 5.75 2.96 -1.32
C VAL A 23 6.11 3.31 -2.75
N ALA A 24 5.21 3.95 -3.47
CA ALA A 24 5.42 4.33 -4.86
C ALA A 24 5.06 5.81 -5.05
N ARG A 25 5.54 6.38 -6.14
CA ARG A 25 5.30 7.79 -6.43
C ARG A 25 5.02 7.99 -7.91
N ARG A 26 4.09 8.88 -8.20
CA ARG A 26 3.85 9.42 -9.54
C ARG A 26 3.52 10.90 -9.41
N ASP A 27 4.31 11.78 -10.04
CA ASP A 27 4.17 13.22 -9.95
C ASP A 27 4.16 13.70 -8.49
N ASP A 28 3.09 14.34 -8.03
CA ASP A 28 2.97 14.86 -6.67
C ASP A 28 2.30 13.87 -5.70
N LEU A 29 1.96 12.65 -6.16
CA LEU A 29 1.24 11.66 -5.39
C LEU A 29 2.17 10.56 -4.90
N VAL A 30 2.19 10.35 -3.58
CA VAL A 30 2.83 9.21 -2.96
C VAL A 30 1.74 8.20 -2.58
N VAL A 31 1.92 6.95 -2.95
CA VAL A 31 0.97 5.88 -2.67
C VAL A 31 1.62 4.84 -1.79
N VAL A 32 0.95 4.52 -0.69
CA VAL A 32 1.32 3.41 0.18
C VAL A 32 0.41 2.25 -0.16
N VAL A 33 1.01 1.12 -0.53
CA VAL A 33 0.25 -0.07 -0.93
C VAL A 33 0.45 -1.17 0.10
N GLU A 34 -0.64 -1.63 0.67
CA GLU A 34 -0.66 -2.81 1.54
C GLU A 34 -0.93 -4.03 0.67
N VAL A 35 -0.02 -5.00 0.70
CA VAL A 35 -0.07 -6.18 -0.17
C VAL A 35 -0.49 -7.39 0.65
N ARG A 36 -1.43 -8.17 0.11
CA ARG A 36 -1.89 -9.41 0.72
C ARG A 36 -1.88 -10.54 -0.28
N SER A 37 -1.49 -11.73 0.19
CA SER A 37 -1.58 -12.97 -0.58
C SER A 37 -2.63 -13.87 0.02
N ARG A 38 -3.53 -14.40 -0.81
CA ARG A 38 -4.59 -15.31 -0.37
C ARG A 38 -4.76 -16.44 -1.38
N SER A 39 -5.21 -17.59 -0.90
CA SER A 39 -5.69 -18.64 -1.79
C SER A 39 -7.04 -18.22 -2.39
N ALA A 40 -7.43 -18.85 -3.50
CA ALA A 40 -8.71 -18.53 -4.14
C ALA A 40 -9.91 -18.71 -3.21
N SER A 41 -9.84 -19.69 -2.30
CA SER A 41 -10.92 -19.95 -1.34
C SER A 41 -11.08 -18.84 -0.29
N ALA A 42 -10.04 -18.05 -0.06
CA ALA A 42 -10.06 -16.95 0.89
C ALA A 42 -10.26 -15.59 0.21
N TRP A 43 -10.57 -15.59 -1.07
CA TRP A 43 -10.70 -14.39 -1.88
C TRP A 43 -11.61 -13.32 -1.26
N THR A 44 -12.80 -13.73 -0.82
CA THR A 44 -13.80 -12.80 -0.29
C THR A 44 -13.37 -12.11 0.99
N THR A 45 -12.39 -12.66 1.70
CA THR A 45 -11.89 -12.07 2.95
C THR A 45 -10.63 -11.24 2.75
N SER A 46 -10.10 -11.18 1.54
CA SER A 46 -8.83 -10.52 1.24
C SER A 46 -8.78 -9.08 1.71
N PHE A 47 -9.78 -8.28 1.34
CA PHE A 47 -9.87 -6.89 1.79
C PHE A 47 -10.66 -6.77 3.09
N GLY A 48 -11.61 -7.65 3.33
CA GLY A 48 -12.39 -7.66 4.56
C GLY A 48 -11.55 -7.93 5.81
N SER A 49 -10.38 -8.52 5.66
CA SER A 49 -9.48 -8.77 6.78
C SER A 49 -8.68 -7.53 7.21
N LEU A 50 -8.80 -6.41 6.50
CA LEU A 50 -8.20 -5.14 6.90
C LEU A 50 -9.02 -4.52 8.02
N ASN A 51 -8.81 -5.01 9.24
CA ASN A 51 -9.56 -4.54 10.41
C ASN A 51 -9.07 -3.18 10.89
N GLY A 52 -9.72 -2.63 11.92
CA GLY A 52 -9.39 -1.30 12.42
C GLY A 52 -7.96 -1.17 12.92
N LYS A 53 -7.41 -2.20 13.56
CA LYS A 53 -6.01 -2.17 14.03
C LYS A 53 -5.03 -2.09 12.87
N LYS A 54 -5.25 -2.88 11.83
CA LYS A 54 -4.38 -2.89 10.66
C LYS A 54 -4.42 -1.56 9.95
N ARG A 55 -5.61 -1.03 9.72
CA ARG A 55 -5.79 0.28 9.09
C ARG A 55 -5.12 1.39 9.89
N TYR A 56 -5.29 1.36 11.20
CA TYR A 56 -4.67 2.34 12.08
C TYR A 56 -3.14 2.31 11.98
N ARG A 57 -2.55 1.11 12.00
CA ARG A 57 -1.09 0.96 11.90
C ARG A 57 -0.56 1.46 10.57
N VAL A 58 -1.23 1.13 9.48
CA VAL A 58 -0.81 1.57 8.13
C VAL A 58 -0.90 3.09 8.03
N ARG A 59 -1.99 3.69 8.52
CA ARG A 59 -2.13 5.15 8.52
C ARG A 59 -1.08 5.83 9.38
N LEU A 60 -0.79 5.26 10.54
CA LEU A 60 0.23 5.80 11.42
C LEU A 60 1.61 5.74 10.77
N ALA A 61 1.93 4.63 10.12
CA ALA A 61 3.19 4.48 9.39
C ALA A 61 3.28 5.48 8.24
N GLY A 62 2.18 5.69 7.50
CA GLY A 62 2.13 6.68 6.43
C GLY A 62 2.32 8.10 6.93
N GLN A 63 1.73 8.44 8.07
CA GLN A 63 1.93 9.74 8.70
C GLN A 63 3.39 9.96 9.08
N ARG A 64 4.05 8.95 9.61
CA ARG A 64 5.48 9.03 9.95
C ARG A 64 6.34 9.17 8.72
N LEU A 65 6.01 8.44 7.65
CA LEU A 65 6.68 8.59 6.36
C LEU A 65 6.56 10.02 5.86
N TRP A 66 5.36 10.59 5.92
CA TRP A 66 5.11 11.97 5.51
C TRP A 66 5.96 12.94 6.32
N GLN A 67 5.95 12.82 7.64
CA GLN A 67 6.71 13.69 8.52
C GLN A 67 8.21 13.62 8.26
N ARG A 68 8.73 12.45 7.97
CA ARG A 68 10.17 12.25 7.80
C ARG A 68 10.69 12.62 6.42
N ARG A 69 9.89 12.39 5.37
CA ARG A 69 10.38 12.52 3.98
C ARG A 69 9.70 13.57 3.15
N TYR A 70 8.42 13.82 3.38
CA TYR A 70 7.62 14.60 2.44
C TYR A 70 7.05 15.90 2.99
N LYS A 71 7.05 16.08 4.28
CA LYS A 71 6.47 17.27 4.91
C LYS A 71 7.00 18.58 4.32
N ASN A 72 8.30 18.62 4.06
CA ASN A 72 8.98 19.81 3.53
C ASN A 72 9.33 19.66 2.04
N ASP A 73 8.79 18.67 1.36
CA ASP A 73 9.03 18.45 -0.06
C ASP A 73 7.90 19.10 -0.87
N PRO A 74 8.16 20.23 -1.54
CA PRO A 74 7.12 20.91 -2.29
C PRO A 74 6.66 20.16 -3.54
N SER A 75 7.41 19.14 -3.97
CA SER A 75 7.03 18.34 -5.11
C SER A 75 6.04 17.24 -4.79
N VAL A 76 5.72 17.03 -3.50
CA VAL A 76 4.75 16.02 -3.05
C VAL A 76 3.62 16.70 -2.30
N ASN A 77 2.39 16.57 -2.81
CA ASN A 77 1.21 17.22 -2.24
C ASN A 77 0.18 16.24 -1.71
N ARG A 78 0.26 14.97 -2.11
CA ARG A 78 -0.79 13.99 -1.79
C ARG A 78 -0.20 12.68 -1.32
N LEU A 79 -0.92 12.05 -0.40
CA LEU A 79 -0.62 10.70 0.09
C LEU A 79 -1.90 9.88 0.02
N ARG A 80 -1.82 8.69 -0.58
CA ARG A 80 -2.96 7.80 -0.72
C ARG A 80 -2.60 6.41 -0.22
N PHE A 81 -3.56 5.73 0.39
CA PHE A 81 -3.40 4.37 0.90
C PHE A 81 -4.21 3.40 0.04
N ASP A 82 -3.54 2.50 -0.64
CA ASP A 82 -4.14 1.52 -1.52
C ASP A 82 -3.95 0.11 -0.97
N ALA A 83 -4.72 -0.82 -1.48
CA ALA A 83 -4.57 -2.23 -1.15
C ALA A 83 -4.46 -3.06 -2.41
N ALA A 84 -3.56 -4.04 -2.40
CA ALA A 84 -3.41 -5.01 -3.47
C ALA A 84 -3.56 -6.41 -2.89
N SER A 85 -4.35 -7.25 -3.54
CA SER A 85 -4.53 -8.63 -3.15
C SER A 85 -4.11 -9.54 -4.29
N VAL A 86 -3.23 -10.49 -4.00
CA VAL A 86 -2.81 -11.51 -4.95
C VAL A 86 -3.52 -12.80 -4.58
N VAL A 87 -4.36 -13.31 -5.49
CA VAL A 87 -5.11 -14.54 -5.29
C VAL A 87 -4.49 -15.61 -6.18
N PHE A 88 -4.06 -16.72 -5.58
CA PHE A 88 -3.47 -17.85 -6.28
C PHE A 88 -4.56 -18.89 -6.58
N GLY A 89 -4.87 -19.05 -7.85
CA GLY A 89 -5.86 -20.02 -8.31
C GLY A 89 -5.26 -21.03 -9.27
N ALA A 90 -6.11 -21.90 -9.82
CA ALA A 90 -5.67 -22.97 -10.72
C ALA A 90 -4.99 -22.47 -11.99
N SER A 91 -5.36 -21.29 -12.46
CA SER A 91 -4.81 -20.68 -13.69
C SER A 91 -3.70 -19.67 -13.41
N GLY A 92 -3.21 -19.60 -12.17
CA GLY A 92 -2.14 -18.71 -11.78
C GLY A 92 -2.60 -17.55 -10.92
N PRO A 93 -1.70 -16.61 -10.60
CA PRO A 93 -2.05 -15.49 -9.73
C PRO A 93 -2.94 -14.46 -10.44
N VAL A 94 -3.90 -13.91 -9.69
CA VAL A 94 -4.75 -12.81 -10.12
C VAL A 94 -4.57 -11.68 -9.12
N ILE A 95 -4.35 -10.47 -9.61
CA ILE A 95 -4.15 -9.29 -8.77
C ILE A 95 -5.41 -8.45 -8.77
N GLU A 96 -5.92 -8.16 -7.59
CA GLU A 96 -6.97 -7.18 -7.34
C GLU A 96 -6.35 -5.95 -6.71
N TYR A 97 -6.66 -4.78 -7.22
CA TYR A 97 -6.12 -3.54 -6.70
C TYR A 97 -7.25 -2.58 -6.36
N VAL A 98 -7.20 -2.01 -5.15
CA VAL A 98 -8.22 -1.06 -4.68
C VAL A 98 -7.53 0.24 -4.29
N GLU A 99 -7.82 1.30 -5.01
CA GLU A 99 -7.33 2.64 -4.70
C GLU A 99 -8.08 3.21 -3.50
N ALA A 100 -7.38 3.98 -2.68
CA ALA A 100 -7.95 4.64 -1.50
C ALA A 100 -8.73 3.67 -0.61
N ALA A 101 -8.14 2.51 -0.33
CA ALA A 101 -8.78 1.42 0.41
C ALA A 101 -8.87 1.67 1.92
N PHE A 102 -8.19 2.68 2.41
CA PHE A 102 -8.11 3.00 3.84
C PHE A 102 -8.78 4.34 4.16
#